data_79019872183192bc95940cbdd42fd53f
#
_entry.id   79019872183192bc95940cbdd42fd53f
#
_cell.length_a   1.000
_cell.length_b   1.000
_cell.length_c   1.000
_cell.angle_alpha   90.00
_cell.angle_beta   90.00
_cell.angle_gamma   90.00
#
_symmetry.space_group_name_H-M   'P 1'
#
loop_
_entity.id
_entity.type
_entity.pdbx_description
1 polymer ?
#
loop_
_entity_poly.entity_id
_entity_poly.type
_entity_poly.pdbx_seq_one_letter_code
_entity_poly.pdbx_strand_id
1 'polypeptide(L)'
;MPTDPLTDLLSLFERHGDRHYGEAVSQIDHALQCAACAAADRAPDSLVAAALLHDVGHLLEADKIQEGSAPAVDFQHELVAADLLSRLFGPEVVQPISLHVAAKRYLCAVEPGYLDGLSDASRHSLGLQGGPFTPEQARQFEALPHWQDAVRLRRYDDEGKRVGAACPPMAFYTSMLEALRV
;
A
#
# COMPACT_ATOMS: atom_id res chain seq x y z
N MET A 1 -6.76 -26.58 13.47
CA MET A 1 -7.83 -25.84 12.80
C MET A 1 -7.15 -24.86 11.85
N PRO A 2 -7.54 -24.77 10.59
CA PRO A 2 -7.04 -23.67 9.78
C PRO A 2 -7.40 -22.34 10.47
N THR A 3 -6.44 -21.45 10.58
CA THR A 3 -6.66 -20.09 11.09
C THR A 3 -7.51 -19.31 10.08
N ASP A 4 -8.24 -18.31 10.56
CA ASP A 4 -9.01 -17.44 9.67
C ASP A 4 -8.05 -16.61 8.79
N PRO A 5 -8.26 -16.56 7.46
CA PRO A 5 -7.33 -15.85 6.55
C PRO A 5 -7.12 -14.35 6.87
N LEU A 6 -8.13 -13.67 7.43
CA LEU A 6 -7.97 -12.28 7.87
C LEU A 6 -7.09 -12.21 9.12
N THR A 7 -7.26 -13.15 10.05
CA THR A 7 -6.39 -13.26 11.23
C THR A 7 -4.94 -13.52 10.82
N ASP A 8 -4.70 -14.41 9.84
CA ASP A 8 -3.36 -14.69 9.31
C ASP A 8 -2.75 -13.44 8.66
N LEU A 9 -3.54 -12.69 7.87
CA LEU A 9 -3.13 -11.43 7.27
C LEU A 9 -2.71 -10.41 8.34
N LEU A 10 -3.53 -10.19 9.36
CA LEU A 10 -3.25 -9.22 10.43
C LEU A 10 -2.03 -9.63 11.28
N SER A 11 -1.79 -10.93 11.44
CA SER A 11 -0.61 -11.43 12.16
C SER A 11 0.72 -11.08 11.47
N LEU A 12 0.73 -10.77 10.16
CA LEU A 12 1.93 -10.25 9.47
C LEU A 12 2.37 -8.91 10.05
N PHE A 13 1.42 -8.03 10.38
CA PHE A 13 1.73 -6.75 11.03
C PHE A 13 2.28 -6.93 12.45
N GLU A 14 1.79 -7.94 13.19
CA GLU A 14 2.31 -8.25 14.52
C GLU A 14 3.75 -8.79 14.48
N ARG A 15 4.09 -9.59 13.45
CA ARG A 15 5.42 -10.20 13.32
C ARG A 15 6.47 -9.29 12.67
N HIS A 16 6.05 -8.43 11.74
CA HIS A 16 6.98 -7.69 10.87
C HIS A 16 6.68 -6.19 10.78
N GLY A 17 5.62 -5.71 11.43
CA GLY A 17 5.17 -4.31 11.31
C GLY A 17 6.14 -3.28 11.91
N ASP A 18 7.04 -3.67 12.77
CA ASP A 18 8.07 -2.81 13.37
C ASP A 18 9.26 -2.51 12.43
N ARG A 19 9.32 -3.16 11.26
CA ARG A 19 10.38 -2.95 10.26
C ARG A 19 10.26 -1.60 9.58
N HIS A 20 11.42 -1.08 9.15
CA HIS A 20 11.55 0.16 8.37
C HIS A 20 12.14 -0.17 6.99
N TYR A 21 11.48 0.23 5.92
CA TYR A 21 11.93 0.03 4.54
C TYR A 21 12.48 1.33 3.94
N GLY A 22 13.52 1.90 4.59
CA GLY A 22 14.14 3.16 4.18
C GLY A 22 13.36 4.42 4.57
N GLU A 23 12.22 4.27 5.27
CA GLU A 23 11.44 5.37 5.82
C GLU A 23 11.73 5.58 7.32
N ALA A 24 11.37 6.76 7.84
CA ALA A 24 11.57 7.11 9.25
C ALA A 24 10.50 6.49 10.18
N VAL A 25 9.42 5.96 9.61
CA VAL A 25 8.31 5.30 10.33
C VAL A 25 8.36 3.80 10.13
N SER A 26 7.83 3.02 11.10
CA SER A 26 7.66 1.58 10.95
C SER A 26 6.53 1.25 9.96
N GLN A 27 6.52 0.02 9.42
CA GLN A 27 5.47 -0.41 8.50
C GLN A 27 4.08 -0.38 9.12
N ILE A 28 3.95 -0.72 10.40
CA ILE A 28 2.66 -0.64 11.09
C ILE A 28 2.22 0.81 11.28
N ASP A 29 3.13 1.72 11.67
CA ASP A 29 2.80 3.13 11.81
C ASP A 29 2.42 3.75 10.46
N HIS A 30 3.16 3.41 9.40
CA HIS A 30 2.86 3.84 8.04
C HIS A 30 1.46 3.40 7.60
N ALA A 31 1.15 2.11 7.71
CA ALA A 31 -0.14 1.55 7.35
C ALA A 31 -1.32 2.22 8.09
N LEU A 32 -1.17 2.40 9.42
CA LEU A 32 -2.19 3.05 10.25
C LEU A 32 -2.36 4.53 9.92
N GLN A 33 -1.27 5.24 9.62
CA GLN A 33 -1.33 6.64 9.20
C GLN A 33 -2.00 6.80 7.84
N CYS A 34 -1.67 5.94 6.86
CA CYS A 34 -2.32 5.95 5.55
C CYS A 34 -3.85 5.73 5.67
N ALA A 35 -4.26 4.75 6.47
CA ALA A 35 -5.68 4.50 6.75
C ALA A 35 -6.35 5.70 7.45
N ALA A 36 -5.66 6.35 8.40
CA ALA A 36 -6.18 7.53 9.08
C ALA A 36 -6.31 8.73 8.12
N CYS A 37 -5.38 8.94 7.19
CA CYS A 37 -5.46 9.96 6.15
C CYS A 37 -6.67 9.69 5.23
N ALA A 38 -6.87 8.45 4.79
CA ALA A 38 -8.02 8.06 3.98
C ALA A 38 -9.36 8.31 4.71
N ALA A 39 -9.44 7.93 5.99
CA ALA A 39 -10.64 8.17 6.82
C ALA A 39 -10.91 9.67 7.02
N ALA A 40 -9.88 10.49 7.25
CA ALA A 40 -10.00 11.94 7.38
C ALA A 40 -10.49 12.60 6.08
N ASP A 41 -10.09 12.07 4.92
CA ASP A 41 -10.59 12.48 3.59
C ASP A 41 -12.00 11.95 3.27
N ARG A 42 -12.64 11.26 4.21
CA ARG A 42 -13.96 10.61 4.02
C ARG A 42 -13.98 9.66 2.83
N ALA A 43 -12.90 8.95 2.61
CA ALA A 43 -12.83 7.89 1.63
C ALA A 43 -13.81 6.76 1.98
N PRO A 44 -14.33 6.00 1.00
CA PRO A 44 -15.11 4.80 1.29
C PRO A 44 -14.28 3.78 2.05
N ASP A 45 -14.92 2.92 2.83
CA ASP A 45 -14.27 1.90 3.66
C ASP A 45 -13.32 1.00 2.85
N SER A 46 -13.66 0.70 1.60
CA SER A 46 -12.80 -0.05 0.67
C SER A 46 -11.46 0.65 0.43
N LEU A 47 -11.45 1.98 0.28
CA LEU A 47 -10.22 2.74 0.06
C LEU A 47 -9.44 2.96 1.37
N VAL A 48 -10.12 3.03 2.52
CA VAL A 48 -9.48 3.01 3.85
C VAL A 48 -8.78 1.66 4.06
N ALA A 49 -9.43 0.55 3.73
CA ALA A 49 -8.84 -0.78 3.77
C ALA A 49 -7.65 -0.92 2.81
N ALA A 50 -7.78 -0.38 1.58
CA ALA A 50 -6.68 -0.35 0.63
C ALA A 50 -5.48 0.44 1.18
N ALA A 51 -5.71 1.60 1.81
CA ALA A 51 -4.65 2.41 2.43
C ALA A 51 -3.96 1.68 3.60
N LEU A 52 -4.73 0.92 4.40
CA LEU A 52 -4.17 0.12 5.49
C LEU A 52 -3.28 -1.03 5.00
N LEU A 53 -3.65 -1.65 3.86
CA LEU A 53 -3.09 -2.94 3.42
C LEU A 53 -2.14 -2.83 2.22
N HIS A 54 -1.92 -1.64 1.65
CA HIS A 54 -1.22 -1.49 0.36
C HIS A 54 0.20 -2.06 0.34
N ASP A 55 0.90 -1.97 1.44
CA ASP A 55 2.30 -2.40 1.61
C ASP A 55 2.45 -3.79 2.27
N VAL A 56 1.35 -4.53 2.48
CA VAL A 56 1.40 -5.87 3.11
C VAL A 56 2.30 -6.85 2.34
N GLY A 57 2.54 -6.62 1.06
CA GLY A 57 3.48 -7.39 0.26
C GLY A 57 4.90 -7.38 0.83
N HIS A 58 5.35 -6.27 1.40
CA HIS A 58 6.64 -6.18 2.08
C HIS A 58 6.71 -7.06 3.33
N LEU A 59 5.60 -7.15 4.09
CA LEU A 59 5.53 -8.02 5.26
C LEU A 59 5.54 -9.49 4.86
N LEU A 60 4.88 -9.85 3.76
CA LEU A 60 4.90 -11.21 3.20
C LEU A 60 6.29 -11.63 2.75
N GLU A 61 7.05 -10.73 2.10
CA GLU A 61 8.43 -11.04 1.73
C GLU A 61 9.29 -11.24 2.97
N ALA A 62 9.13 -10.39 3.97
CA ALA A 62 9.84 -10.51 5.24
C ALA A 62 9.56 -11.85 5.93
N ASP A 63 8.31 -12.31 5.90
CA ASP A 63 7.89 -13.60 6.46
C ASP A 63 8.57 -14.76 5.72
N LYS A 64 8.55 -14.75 4.39
CA LYS A 64 9.21 -15.75 3.54
C LYS A 64 10.73 -15.80 3.74
N ILE A 65 11.38 -14.64 3.89
CA ILE A 65 12.83 -14.57 4.16
C ILE A 65 13.15 -15.18 5.53
N GLN A 66 12.33 -14.92 6.53
CA GLN A 66 12.47 -15.51 7.86
C GLN A 66 12.29 -17.04 7.82
N GLU A 67 11.44 -17.56 6.93
CA GLU A 67 11.25 -18.99 6.68
C GLU A 67 12.38 -19.63 5.82
N GLY A 68 13.38 -18.86 5.42
CA GLY A 68 14.57 -19.33 4.70
C GLY A 68 14.54 -19.13 3.18
N SER A 69 13.58 -18.38 2.66
CA SER A 69 13.56 -18.00 1.24
C SER A 69 14.61 -16.92 0.94
N ALA A 70 15.21 -16.96 -0.27
CA ALA A 70 16.06 -15.86 -0.73
C ALA A 70 15.20 -14.62 -1.07
N PRO A 71 15.74 -13.37 -0.83
CA PRO A 71 15.06 -12.15 -1.25
C PRO A 71 14.79 -12.15 -2.76
N ALA A 72 13.62 -11.66 -3.19
CA ALA A 72 13.32 -11.53 -4.61
C ALA A 72 14.17 -10.42 -5.23
N VAL A 73 14.69 -10.67 -6.44
CA VAL A 73 15.54 -9.71 -7.18
C VAL A 73 14.70 -8.57 -7.78
N ASP A 74 13.47 -8.87 -8.19
CA ASP A 74 12.48 -7.92 -8.74
C ASP A 74 11.18 -8.08 -7.95
N PHE A 75 11.12 -7.40 -6.81
CA PHE A 75 10.01 -7.54 -5.88
C PHE A 75 8.91 -6.51 -6.18
N GLN A 76 7.83 -6.99 -6.77
CA GLN A 76 6.62 -6.23 -7.05
C GLN A 76 5.63 -6.41 -5.89
N HIS A 77 5.91 -5.76 -4.74
CA HIS A 77 5.15 -5.92 -3.50
C HIS A 77 3.65 -5.64 -3.68
N GLU A 78 3.29 -4.69 -4.55
CA GLU A 78 1.91 -4.32 -4.86
C GLU A 78 1.14 -5.46 -5.55
N LEU A 79 1.81 -6.25 -6.41
CA LEU A 79 1.20 -7.39 -7.09
C LEU A 79 1.10 -8.60 -6.16
N VAL A 80 2.11 -8.82 -5.33
CA VAL A 80 2.09 -9.87 -4.30
C VAL A 80 1.00 -9.60 -3.27
N ALA A 81 0.85 -8.33 -2.83
CA ALA A 81 -0.25 -7.93 -1.96
C ALA A 81 -1.61 -8.17 -2.63
N ALA A 82 -1.78 -7.75 -3.89
CA ALA A 82 -3.02 -7.91 -4.62
C ALA A 82 -3.43 -9.40 -4.78
N ASP A 83 -2.49 -10.30 -5.08
CA ASP A 83 -2.77 -11.74 -5.18
C ASP A 83 -3.29 -12.31 -3.85
N LEU A 84 -2.62 -12.01 -2.74
CA LEU A 84 -3.10 -12.42 -1.41
C LEU A 84 -4.48 -11.87 -1.10
N LEU A 85 -4.65 -10.54 -1.27
CA LEU A 85 -5.85 -9.82 -0.86
C LEU A 85 -7.07 -10.14 -1.73
N SER A 86 -6.88 -10.55 -2.99
CA SER A 86 -7.98 -10.97 -3.89
C SER A 86 -8.78 -12.18 -3.39
N ARG A 87 -8.23 -12.93 -2.43
CA ARG A 87 -8.90 -14.05 -1.78
C ARG A 87 -9.80 -13.61 -0.62
N LEU A 88 -9.70 -12.36 -0.21
CA LEU A 88 -10.39 -11.79 0.95
C LEU A 88 -11.30 -10.64 0.58
N PHE A 89 -10.94 -9.84 -0.42
CA PHE A 89 -11.58 -8.56 -0.72
C PHE A 89 -11.90 -8.41 -2.20
N GLY A 90 -12.91 -7.63 -2.49
CA GLY A 90 -13.31 -7.27 -3.84
C GLY A 90 -12.36 -6.29 -4.56
N PRO A 91 -12.61 -6.04 -5.86
CA PRO A 91 -11.74 -5.20 -6.70
C PRO A 91 -11.61 -3.76 -6.21
N GLU A 92 -12.58 -3.24 -5.49
CA GLU A 92 -12.56 -1.88 -4.91
C GLU A 92 -11.49 -1.69 -3.82
N VAL A 93 -11.01 -2.78 -3.20
CA VAL A 93 -9.86 -2.80 -2.30
C VAL A 93 -8.59 -3.15 -3.05
N VAL A 94 -8.63 -4.22 -3.85
CA VAL A 94 -7.44 -4.85 -4.45
C VAL A 94 -6.86 -4.03 -5.60
N GLN A 95 -7.71 -3.45 -6.45
CA GLN A 95 -7.24 -2.70 -7.63
C GLN A 95 -6.43 -1.44 -7.27
N PRO A 96 -6.87 -0.56 -6.35
CA PRO A 96 -6.05 0.57 -5.92
C PRO A 96 -4.68 0.12 -5.39
N ILE A 97 -4.61 -0.99 -4.65
CA ILE A 97 -3.36 -1.56 -4.13
C ILE A 97 -2.45 -1.99 -5.26
N SER A 98 -2.95 -2.77 -6.23
CA SER A 98 -2.14 -3.23 -7.37
C SER A 98 -1.62 -2.08 -8.25
N LEU A 99 -2.26 -0.93 -8.20
CA LEU A 99 -1.97 0.24 -9.03
C LEU A 99 -1.21 1.35 -8.31
N HIS A 100 -0.95 1.27 -6.98
CA HIS A 100 -0.39 2.42 -6.25
C HIS A 100 1.04 2.80 -6.68
N VAL A 101 1.85 1.82 -7.10
CA VAL A 101 3.17 2.07 -7.70
C VAL A 101 3.04 2.75 -9.05
N ALA A 102 2.10 2.30 -9.88
CA ALA A 102 1.78 2.95 -11.15
C ALA A 102 1.27 4.37 -10.94
N ALA A 103 0.44 4.60 -9.91
CA ALA A 103 -0.04 5.92 -9.51
C ALA A 103 1.09 6.88 -9.11
N LYS A 104 2.13 6.42 -8.41
CA LYS A 104 3.34 7.21 -8.13
C LYS A 104 4.03 7.67 -9.42
N ARG A 105 4.24 6.74 -10.35
CA ARG A 105 4.85 7.02 -11.66
C ARG A 105 4.02 8.00 -12.49
N TYR A 106 2.69 7.84 -12.44
CA TYR A 106 1.73 8.73 -13.08
C TYR A 106 1.82 10.15 -12.51
N LEU A 107 1.73 10.32 -11.19
CA LEU A 107 1.81 11.63 -10.53
C LEU A 107 3.14 12.34 -10.82
N CYS A 108 4.24 11.61 -10.83
CA CYS A 108 5.54 12.16 -11.24
C CYS A 108 5.56 12.67 -12.69
N ALA A 109 4.71 12.15 -13.56
CA ALA A 109 4.64 12.55 -14.97
C ALA A 109 3.71 13.74 -15.22
N VAL A 110 2.59 13.83 -14.47
CA VAL A 110 1.50 14.77 -14.78
C VAL A 110 1.40 15.94 -13.82
N GLU A 111 1.95 15.82 -12.61
CA GLU A 111 1.84 16.85 -11.57
C GLU A 111 3.18 17.57 -11.35
N PRO A 112 3.28 18.87 -11.73
CA PRO A 112 4.50 19.64 -11.51
C PRO A 112 4.90 19.68 -10.02
N GLY A 113 6.17 19.38 -9.72
CA GLY A 113 6.71 19.41 -8.36
C GLY A 113 6.43 18.17 -7.52
N TYR A 114 5.58 17.23 -7.95
CA TYR A 114 5.30 16.01 -7.18
C TYR A 114 6.56 15.17 -6.93
N LEU A 115 7.42 15.02 -7.95
CA LEU A 115 8.70 14.32 -7.82
C LEU A 115 9.60 14.92 -6.74
N ASP A 116 9.61 16.25 -6.62
CA ASP A 116 10.45 16.95 -5.63
C ASP A 116 9.97 16.75 -4.20
N GLY A 117 8.66 16.48 -4.02
CA GLY A 117 8.03 16.19 -2.73
C GLY A 117 8.19 14.75 -2.23
N LEU A 118 8.67 13.82 -3.06
CA LEU A 118 8.84 12.41 -2.66
C LEU A 118 9.93 12.25 -1.59
N SER A 119 9.73 11.29 -0.67
CA SER A 119 10.79 10.83 0.24
C SER A 119 11.97 10.23 -0.54
N ASP A 120 13.15 10.14 0.09
CA ASP A 120 14.33 9.54 -0.54
C ASP A 120 14.10 8.06 -0.89
N ALA A 121 13.40 7.30 -0.04
CA ALA A 121 13.01 5.92 -0.31
C ALA A 121 12.06 5.82 -1.52
N SER A 122 11.06 6.70 -1.60
CA SER A 122 10.13 6.76 -2.74
C SER A 122 10.82 7.17 -4.04
N ARG A 123 11.80 8.09 -3.99
CA ARG A 123 12.64 8.46 -5.15
C ARG A 123 13.51 7.31 -5.62
N HIS A 124 14.15 6.61 -4.67
CA HIS A 124 14.99 5.45 -4.98
C HIS A 124 14.17 4.35 -5.66
N SER A 125 13.03 3.97 -5.08
CA SER A 125 12.16 2.94 -5.64
C SER A 125 11.57 3.35 -7.00
N LEU A 126 11.24 4.64 -7.22
CA LEU A 126 10.80 5.15 -8.52
C LEU A 126 11.83 4.85 -9.63
N GLY A 127 13.13 5.04 -9.34
CA GLY A 127 14.20 4.71 -10.28
C GLY A 127 14.23 3.22 -10.68
N LEU A 128 14.07 2.32 -9.70
CA LEU A 128 14.01 0.89 -9.92
C LEU A 128 12.74 0.45 -10.69
N GLN A 129 11.64 1.18 -10.53
CA GLN A 129 10.35 0.92 -11.15
C GLN A 129 10.20 1.52 -12.56
N GLY A 130 11.25 2.10 -13.13
CA GLY A 130 11.26 2.63 -14.49
C GLY A 130 10.93 4.11 -14.62
N GLY A 131 10.98 4.88 -13.52
CA GLY A 131 10.81 6.34 -13.52
C GLY A 131 9.37 6.81 -13.79
N PRO A 132 9.18 8.12 -14.04
CA PRO A 132 7.89 8.70 -14.40
C PRO A 132 7.31 8.07 -15.68
N PHE A 133 5.99 8.07 -15.80
CA PHE A 133 5.32 7.60 -17.01
C PHE A 133 5.61 8.50 -18.23
N THR A 134 5.62 7.90 -19.41
CA THR A 134 5.46 8.63 -20.65
C THR A 134 4.03 9.12 -20.80
N PRO A 135 3.74 10.12 -21.69
CA PRO A 135 2.36 10.55 -21.94
C PRO A 135 1.43 9.42 -22.40
N GLU A 136 1.96 8.43 -23.12
CA GLU A 136 1.20 7.26 -23.55
C GLU A 136 0.86 6.34 -22.36
N GLN A 137 1.83 6.06 -21.50
CA GLN A 137 1.60 5.27 -20.30
C GLN A 137 0.61 5.94 -19.35
N ALA A 138 0.65 7.28 -19.22
CA ALA A 138 -0.31 8.04 -18.43
C ALA A 138 -1.75 7.85 -18.94
N ARG A 139 -1.98 7.97 -20.28
CA ARG A 139 -3.29 7.72 -20.89
C ARG A 139 -3.77 6.27 -20.69
N GLN A 140 -2.86 5.30 -20.78
CA GLN A 140 -3.20 3.89 -20.54
C GLN A 140 -3.60 3.65 -19.09
N PHE A 141 -2.90 4.27 -18.13
CA PHE A 141 -3.24 4.21 -16.71
C PHE A 141 -4.61 4.83 -16.42
N GLU A 142 -4.94 5.99 -17.00
CA GLU A 142 -6.24 6.65 -16.84
C GLU A 142 -7.42 5.84 -17.42
N ALA A 143 -7.16 4.87 -18.28
CA ALA A 143 -8.17 3.96 -18.79
C ALA A 143 -8.46 2.74 -17.90
N LEU A 144 -7.66 2.54 -16.83
CA LEU A 144 -7.83 1.40 -15.92
C LEU A 144 -8.98 1.63 -14.93
N PRO A 145 -9.71 0.58 -14.54
CA PRO A 145 -10.64 0.67 -13.42
C PRO A 145 -9.89 1.10 -12.14
N HIS A 146 -10.55 1.89 -11.29
CA HIS A 146 -10.02 2.34 -9.98
C HIS A 146 -8.71 3.16 -10.03
N TRP A 147 -8.29 3.66 -11.18
CA TRP A 147 -7.07 4.46 -11.28
C TRP A 147 -7.11 5.73 -10.40
N GLN A 148 -8.28 6.34 -10.26
CA GLN A 148 -8.48 7.53 -9.40
C GLN A 148 -8.32 7.18 -7.92
N ASP A 149 -8.84 6.03 -7.51
CA ASP A 149 -8.66 5.52 -6.14
C ASP A 149 -7.20 5.16 -5.87
N ALA A 150 -6.49 4.61 -6.87
CA ALA A 150 -5.05 4.37 -6.77
C ALA A 150 -4.25 5.67 -6.61
N VAL A 151 -4.64 6.74 -7.30
CA VAL A 151 -4.03 8.07 -7.13
C VAL A 151 -4.32 8.63 -5.73
N ARG A 152 -5.54 8.49 -5.21
CA ARG A 152 -5.87 8.90 -3.84
C ARG A 152 -5.07 8.08 -2.82
N LEU A 153 -5.03 6.76 -2.99
CA LEU A 153 -4.23 5.87 -2.16
C LEU A 153 -2.76 6.31 -2.14
N ARG A 154 -2.19 6.61 -3.31
CA ARG A 154 -0.81 7.08 -3.39
C ARG A 154 -0.57 8.37 -2.60
N ARG A 155 -1.50 9.29 -2.56
CA ARG A 155 -1.38 10.50 -1.73
C ARG A 155 -1.39 10.17 -0.24
N TYR A 156 -2.24 9.24 0.21
CA TYR A 156 -2.23 8.78 1.60
C TYR A 156 -0.91 8.10 1.97
N ASP A 157 -0.33 7.31 1.06
CA ASP A 157 1.01 6.72 1.22
C ASP A 157 2.09 7.81 1.41
N ASP A 158 2.05 8.89 0.63
CA ASP A 158 3.00 10.00 0.79
C ASP A 158 2.81 10.75 2.13
N GLU A 159 1.57 10.92 2.59
CA GLU A 159 1.23 11.61 3.83
C GLU A 159 1.46 10.77 5.10
N GLY A 160 1.40 9.45 4.99
CA GLY A 160 1.49 8.48 6.09
C GLY A 160 2.90 8.25 6.64
N LYS A 161 3.78 9.27 6.63
CA LYS A 161 5.23 9.14 6.96
C LYS A 161 5.68 10.10 8.05
N ARG A 162 4.79 10.40 9.02
CA ARG A 162 5.05 11.36 10.10
C ARG A 162 5.47 10.62 11.36
N VAL A 163 6.71 10.83 11.79
CA VAL A 163 7.23 10.24 13.03
C VAL A 163 6.41 10.68 14.24
N GLY A 164 5.91 9.72 15.01
CA GLY A 164 5.16 9.96 16.25
C GLY A 164 3.74 10.50 16.06
N ALA A 165 3.19 10.48 14.83
CA ALA A 165 1.81 10.85 14.61
C ALA A 165 0.85 9.84 15.27
N ALA A 166 -0.10 10.35 16.07
CA ALA A 166 -1.12 9.52 16.67
C ALA A 166 -2.14 9.08 15.62
N CYS A 167 -2.46 7.78 15.59
CA CYS A 167 -3.48 7.19 14.71
C CYS A 167 -4.24 6.09 15.46
N PRO A 168 -5.46 5.72 15.02
CA PRO A 168 -6.18 4.60 15.60
C PRO A 168 -5.37 3.29 15.48
N PRO A 169 -5.44 2.39 16.48
CA PRO A 169 -4.74 1.11 16.44
C PRO A 169 -5.39 0.17 15.41
N MET A 170 -4.69 -0.91 15.01
CA MET A 170 -5.17 -1.93 14.07
C MET A 170 -6.57 -2.46 14.43
N ALA A 171 -6.83 -2.69 15.71
CA ALA A 171 -8.13 -3.18 16.21
C ALA A 171 -9.31 -2.27 15.86
N PHE A 172 -9.07 -0.98 15.62
CA PHE A 172 -10.11 -0.03 15.18
C PHE A 172 -10.67 -0.38 13.80
N TYR A 173 -9.85 -0.94 12.92
CA TYR A 173 -10.21 -1.26 11.54
C TYR A 173 -10.75 -2.68 11.34
N THR A 174 -10.65 -3.56 12.35
CA THR A 174 -11.01 -4.99 12.21
C THR A 174 -12.44 -5.21 11.75
N SER A 175 -13.42 -4.52 12.35
CA SER A 175 -14.84 -4.68 11.97
C SER A 175 -15.12 -4.21 10.54
N MET A 176 -14.45 -3.16 10.07
CA MET A 176 -14.53 -2.67 8.70
C MET A 176 -13.94 -3.71 7.73
N LEU A 177 -12.78 -4.28 8.03
CA LEU A 177 -12.17 -5.32 7.21
C LEU A 177 -13.05 -6.58 7.14
N GLU A 178 -13.66 -6.99 8.25
CA GLU A 178 -14.62 -8.12 8.26
C GLU A 178 -15.83 -7.84 7.37
N ALA A 179 -16.37 -6.62 7.38
CA ALA A 179 -17.53 -6.25 6.58
C ALA A 179 -17.24 -6.18 5.07
N LEU A 180 -15.97 -6.01 4.67
CA LEU A 180 -15.52 -5.94 3.27
C LEU A 180 -15.13 -7.31 2.68
N ARG A 181 -15.14 -8.38 3.45
CA ARG A 181 -14.81 -9.72 2.96
C ARG A 181 -15.82 -10.23 1.93
N VAL A 182 -15.32 -10.96 0.92
CA VAL A 182 -16.10 -11.63 -0.12
C VAL A 182 -16.27 -13.12 0.15
#